data_1f96574a502e0f7c76e0ebfe9e8120db
#
_entry.id   1f96574a502e0f7c76e0ebfe9e8120db
#
_cell.length_a   1.000
_cell.length_b   1.000
_cell.length_c   1.000
_cell.angle_alpha   90.00
_cell.angle_beta   90.00
_cell.angle_gamma   90.00
#
_symmetry.space_group_name_H-M   'P 1'
#
loop_
_entity.id
_entity.type
_entity.pdbx_description
1 polymer ?
#
loop_
_entity_poly.entity_id
_entity_poly.type
_entity_poly.pdbx_seq_one_letter_code
_entity_poly.pdbx_strand_id
1 'polypeptide(L)'
;MKTTLLLIGSALALWSCEPNKPINSFQTGLYILNEGAFMGGTATLTHWSDQDSITPDAFFAANARNLGNLGNGLRADGNRIYAVLSGAASLEVMEYPDLVSIGRTTGFGSPRHAMVLQNGDIAVSDWGRNRVYRVGKSSLAIVDSVDAATGPEALIAYQNELWVSCSGGYGIDSTVAIIDASTFDLIATVPVGINPTSMVRMGNRIYVLCSGYTDYSGAGGDRAASLVRIDATTRAVTANYPAVGIADRPTRLQSDGQILYWIRDGYTGDVMRMDPTALDYPAFPWIGGGAYGLYVDPATRDVFVLDAKDFQQNGEVRRYSFAGQLISSAEAGVVPTTAVWMP
;
A
#
# COMPACT_ATOMS: atom_id res chain seq x y z
N MET A 1 -74.35 -34.91 -35.40
CA MET A 1 -73.79 -34.27 -34.23
C MET A 1 -72.29 -34.63 -34.13
N LYS A 2 -71.40 -33.73 -34.51
CA LYS A 2 -69.94 -33.88 -34.39
C LYS A 2 -69.45 -32.98 -33.28
N THR A 3 -68.97 -33.59 -32.22
CA THR A 3 -68.46 -32.90 -31.08
C THR A 3 -66.93 -32.59 -31.27
N THR A 4 -66.55 -31.35 -31.41
CA THR A 4 -65.16 -30.96 -31.55
C THR A 4 -64.58 -30.71 -30.16
N LEU A 5 -63.56 -31.46 -29.78
CA LEU A 5 -62.81 -31.29 -28.50
C LEU A 5 -61.72 -30.28 -28.72
N LEU A 6 -61.74 -29.14 -27.95
CA LEU A 6 -60.74 -28.10 -27.96
C LEU A 6 -59.69 -28.43 -26.88
N LEU A 7 -58.47 -28.76 -27.28
CA LEU A 7 -57.32 -28.90 -26.39
C LEU A 7 -56.70 -27.52 -26.14
N ILE A 8 -56.81 -27.01 -24.91
CA ILE A 8 -56.09 -25.83 -24.45
C ILE A 8 -54.73 -26.27 -23.93
N GLY A 9 -53.69 -26.00 -24.70
CA GLY A 9 -52.31 -26.21 -24.29
C GLY A 9 -51.83 -25.07 -23.38
N SER A 10 -51.61 -25.34 -22.10
CA SER A 10 -50.99 -24.40 -21.17
C SER A 10 -49.47 -24.36 -21.41
N ALA A 11 -48.95 -23.28 -21.98
CA ALA A 11 -47.53 -23.04 -22.06
C ALA A 11 -47.02 -22.57 -20.67
N LEU A 12 -46.33 -23.42 -19.95
CA LEU A 12 -45.54 -23.05 -18.77
C LEU A 12 -44.30 -22.28 -19.23
N ALA A 13 -44.33 -20.96 -19.09
CA ALA A 13 -43.13 -20.14 -19.20
C ALA A 13 -42.24 -20.43 -17.99
N LEU A 14 -41.17 -21.18 -18.19
CA LEU A 14 -40.07 -21.31 -17.25
C LEU A 14 -39.34 -19.94 -17.23
N TRP A 15 -39.67 -19.09 -16.29
CA TRP A 15 -38.80 -17.97 -15.94
C TRP A 15 -37.53 -18.57 -15.32
N SER A 16 -36.47 -18.60 -16.11
CA SER A 16 -35.10 -18.75 -15.63
C SER A 16 -34.80 -17.54 -14.75
N CYS A 17 -34.80 -17.70 -13.44
CA CYS A 17 -34.12 -16.78 -12.57
C CYS A 17 -32.63 -16.91 -12.85
N GLU A 18 -32.09 -16.06 -13.74
CA GLU A 18 -30.66 -15.81 -13.69
C GLU A 18 -30.37 -15.25 -12.30
N PRO A 19 -29.38 -15.82 -11.56
CA PRO A 19 -28.97 -15.22 -10.32
C PRO A 19 -28.54 -13.78 -10.63
N ASN A 20 -29.18 -12.80 -9.99
CA ASN A 20 -28.79 -11.42 -10.06
C ASN A 20 -27.29 -11.35 -9.74
N LYS A 21 -26.48 -11.24 -10.77
CA LYS A 21 -25.09 -10.84 -10.62
C LYS A 21 -25.13 -9.47 -9.96
N PRO A 22 -24.56 -9.28 -8.77
CA PRO A 22 -24.52 -7.94 -8.19
C PRO A 22 -23.80 -7.05 -9.20
N ILE A 23 -24.53 -6.07 -9.76
CA ILE A 23 -23.97 -5.04 -10.62
C ILE A 23 -23.30 -4.04 -9.66
N ASN A 24 -22.16 -4.42 -9.11
CA ASN A 24 -21.31 -3.52 -8.36
C ASN A 24 -20.06 -3.28 -9.20
N SER A 25 -20.21 -2.57 -10.32
CA SER A 25 -19.06 -1.91 -10.91
C SER A 25 -18.74 -0.70 -10.03
N PHE A 26 -17.66 -0.81 -9.26
CA PHE A 26 -17.16 0.33 -8.49
C PHE A 26 -16.59 1.35 -9.48
N GLN A 27 -16.95 2.60 -9.26
CA GLN A 27 -16.58 3.69 -10.15
C GLN A 27 -15.19 4.22 -9.81
N THR A 28 -14.70 5.16 -10.63
CA THR A 28 -13.54 6.00 -10.35
C THR A 28 -13.52 6.49 -8.91
N GLY A 29 -12.40 6.38 -8.24
CA GLY A 29 -12.28 6.85 -6.86
C GLY A 29 -11.08 6.31 -6.10
N LEU A 30 -11.06 6.66 -4.82
CA LEU A 30 -10.03 6.24 -3.88
C LEU A 30 -10.43 4.92 -3.21
N TYR A 31 -9.55 3.94 -3.28
CA TYR A 31 -9.67 2.67 -2.58
C TYR A 31 -8.72 2.68 -1.40
N ILE A 32 -9.26 2.53 -0.19
CA ILE A 32 -8.53 2.68 1.07
C ILE A 32 -8.50 1.32 1.77
N LEU A 33 -7.30 0.80 1.97
CA LEU A 33 -7.11 -0.40 2.77
C LEU A 33 -7.10 -0.01 4.25
N ASN A 34 -7.98 -0.64 5.02
CA ASN A 34 -8.06 -0.50 6.47
C ASN A 34 -7.48 -1.76 7.10
N GLU A 35 -6.56 -1.60 8.06
CA GLU A 35 -5.90 -2.74 8.72
C GLU A 35 -6.88 -3.61 9.51
N GLY A 36 -7.93 -2.98 10.06
CA GLY A 36 -8.77 -3.55 11.08
C GLY A 36 -8.15 -3.42 12.48
N ALA A 37 -8.91 -3.68 13.53
CA ALA A 37 -8.40 -3.63 14.91
C ALA A 37 -7.34 -4.72 15.12
N PHE A 38 -6.23 -4.38 15.81
CA PHE A 38 -5.07 -5.25 16.00
C PHE A 38 -5.40 -6.62 16.61
N MET A 39 -6.33 -6.66 17.56
CA MET A 39 -6.76 -7.89 18.24
C MET A 39 -8.13 -8.33 17.70
N GLY A 40 -8.15 -9.12 16.62
CA GLY A 40 -9.37 -9.76 16.11
C GLY A 40 -10.19 -8.92 15.12
N GLY A 41 -9.64 -7.81 14.62
CA GLY A 41 -10.28 -7.04 13.57
C GLY A 41 -10.10 -7.67 12.18
N THR A 42 -11.01 -7.32 11.29
CA THR A 42 -10.95 -7.70 9.87
C THR A 42 -10.52 -6.50 9.05
N ALA A 43 -9.52 -6.69 8.18
CA ALA A 43 -9.17 -5.70 7.18
C ALA A 43 -10.34 -5.51 6.20
N THR A 44 -10.60 -4.27 5.83
CA THR A 44 -11.65 -3.90 4.86
C THR A 44 -11.08 -3.03 3.75
N LEU A 45 -11.80 -2.91 2.66
CA LEU A 45 -11.47 -2.03 1.55
C LEU A 45 -12.58 -0.99 1.40
N THR A 46 -12.37 0.23 1.90
CA THR A 46 -13.32 1.33 1.69
C THR A 46 -13.14 1.90 0.28
N HIS A 47 -14.24 2.14 -0.42
CA HIS A 47 -14.25 2.89 -1.67
C HIS A 47 -14.91 4.25 -1.46
N TRP A 48 -14.18 5.32 -1.76
CA TRP A 48 -14.68 6.68 -1.84
C TRP A 48 -14.68 7.13 -3.29
N SER A 49 -15.87 7.22 -3.89
CA SER A 49 -16.01 7.57 -5.30
C SER A 49 -15.66 9.05 -5.56
N ASP A 50 -15.37 9.37 -6.80
CA ASP A 50 -15.18 10.76 -7.27
C ASP A 50 -16.47 11.64 -7.15
N GLN A 51 -17.63 10.99 -6.92
CA GLN A 51 -18.93 11.62 -6.67
C GLN A 51 -19.30 11.67 -5.18
N ASP A 52 -18.30 11.55 -4.30
CA ASP A 52 -18.45 11.59 -2.83
C ASP A 52 -19.33 10.49 -2.22
N SER A 53 -19.57 9.38 -2.92
CA SER A 53 -20.25 8.21 -2.32
C SER A 53 -19.23 7.29 -1.62
N ILE A 54 -19.63 6.71 -0.48
CA ILE A 54 -18.81 5.78 0.31
C ILE A 54 -19.41 4.39 0.30
N THR A 55 -18.57 3.40 -0.03
CA THR A 55 -18.83 1.99 0.23
C THR A 55 -17.86 1.52 1.32
N PRO A 56 -18.33 1.24 2.54
CA PRO A 56 -17.44 0.97 3.69
C PRO A 56 -16.56 -0.26 3.52
N ASP A 57 -17.09 -1.33 2.91
CA ASP A 57 -16.32 -2.54 2.57
C ASP A 57 -16.68 -3.04 1.16
N ALA A 58 -16.03 -2.45 0.18
CA ALA A 58 -16.22 -2.76 -1.22
C ALA A 58 -15.78 -4.19 -1.56
N PHE A 59 -14.76 -4.72 -0.86
CA PHE A 59 -14.33 -6.11 -1.06
C PHE A 59 -15.41 -7.10 -0.61
N PHE A 60 -15.99 -6.92 0.59
CA PHE A 60 -17.06 -7.78 1.07
C PHE A 60 -18.30 -7.69 0.18
N ALA A 61 -18.65 -6.49 -0.26
CA ALA A 61 -19.78 -6.27 -1.16
C ALA A 61 -19.63 -7.04 -2.49
N ALA A 62 -18.41 -7.13 -3.02
CA ALA A 62 -18.12 -7.83 -4.27
C ALA A 62 -18.02 -9.37 -4.11
N ASN A 63 -17.52 -9.86 -2.96
CA ASN A 63 -17.08 -11.25 -2.81
C ASN A 63 -17.85 -12.05 -1.74
N ALA A 64 -18.72 -11.40 -0.94
CA ALA A 64 -19.48 -12.01 0.17
C ALA A 64 -18.59 -12.79 1.17
N ARG A 65 -17.32 -12.36 1.33
CA ARG A 65 -16.35 -12.88 2.28
C ARG A 65 -15.39 -11.79 2.76
N ASN A 66 -14.81 -12.00 3.92
CA ASN A 66 -13.84 -11.06 4.48
C ASN A 66 -12.52 -11.07 3.70
N LEU A 67 -11.87 -9.89 3.66
CA LEU A 67 -10.55 -9.71 3.03
C LEU A 67 -9.46 -10.45 3.80
N GLY A 68 -9.45 -10.36 5.13
CA GLY A 68 -8.47 -10.98 6.03
C GLY A 68 -8.11 -10.05 7.18
N ASN A 69 -6.95 -10.26 7.81
CA ASN A 69 -6.51 -9.48 8.97
C ASN A 69 -5.27 -8.66 8.63
N LEU A 70 -5.13 -7.49 9.25
CA LEU A 70 -3.98 -6.59 9.20
C LEU A 70 -3.51 -6.31 7.76
N GLY A 71 -4.27 -5.44 7.08
CA GLY A 71 -3.91 -4.95 5.77
C GLY A 71 -2.68 -4.01 5.84
N ASN A 72 -1.61 -4.30 5.10
CA ASN A 72 -0.40 -3.48 5.13
C ASN A 72 -0.15 -2.73 3.83
N GLY A 73 -0.25 -3.41 2.71
CA GLY A 73 0.06 -2.87 1.40
C GLY A 73 -1.12 -2.91 0.45
N LEU A 74 -1.31 -1.87 -0.33
CA LEU A 74 -2.26 -1.80 -1.42
C LEU A 74 -1.54 -1.31 -2.67
N ARG A 75 -1.74 -1.99 -3.78
CA ARG A 75 -1.13 -1.64 -5.06
C ARG A 75 -2.16 -1.74 -6.17
N ALA A 76 -2.17 -0.77 -7.06
CA ALA A 76 -2.89 -0.84 -8.32
C ALA A 76 -1.92 -1.01 -9.48
N ASP A 77 -2.25 -1.88 -10.44
CA ASP A 77 -1.53 -2.03 -11.70
C ASP A 77 -2.50 -2.45 -12.81
N GLY A 78 -2.65 -1.63 -13.84
CA GLY A 78 -3.66 -1.81 -14.89
C GLY A 78 -5.06 -1.89 -14.29
N ASN A 79 -5.77 -2.97 -14.57
CA ASN A 79 -7.11 -3.25 -14.04
C ASN A 79 -7.10 -4.15 -12.79
N ARG A 80 -6.00 -4.20 -12.04
CA ARG A 80 -5.90 -5.06 -10.84
C ARG A 80 -5.53 -4.26 -9.61
N ILE A 81 -6.09 -4.69 -8.49
CA ILE A 81 -5.74 -4.22 -7.15
C ILE A 81 -5.19 -5.40 -6.36
N TYR A 82 -4.05 -5.18 -5.72
CA TYR A 82 -3.31 -6.15 -4.93
C TYR A 82 -3.33 -5.69 -3.47
N ALA A 83 -3.94 -6.47 -2.59
CA ALA A 83 -3.96 -6.20 -1.15
C ALA A 83 -3.07 -7.20 -0.41
N VAL A 84 -2.10 -6.69 0.32
CA VAL A 84 -1.17 -7.47 1.13
C VAL A 84 -1.65 -7.47 2.58
N LEU A 85 -1.83 -8.65 3.15
CA LEU A 85 -2.45 -8.88 4.44
C LEU A 85 -1.47 -9.63 5.35
N SER A 86 -0.79 -8.91 6.23
CA SER A 86 0.26 -9.51 7.07
C SER A 86 -0.32 -10.47 8.11
N GLY A 87 -1.44 -10.13 8.74
CA GLY A 87 -2.09 -11.00 9.71
C GLY A 87 -2.74 -12.25 9.11
N ALA A 88 -3.15 -12.17 7.84
CA ALA A 88 -3.65 -13.33 7.08
C ALA A 88 -2.53 -14.06 6.29
N ALA A 89 -1.28 -13.59 6.39
CA ALA A 89 -0.13 -14.13 5.65
C ALA A 89 -0.42 -14.34 4.16
N SER A 90 -1.07 -13.38 3.50
CA SER A 90 -1.60 -13.54 2.13
C SER A 90 -1.52 -12.29 1.28
N LEU A 91 -1.55 -12.51 -0.03
CA LEU A 91 -1.78 -11.53 -1.07
C LEU A 91 -3.13 -11.83 -1.72
N GLU A 92 -4.06 -10.88 -1.71
CA GLU A 92 -5.33 -10.94 -2.42
C GLU A 92 -5.21 -10.17 -3.73
N VAL A 93 -5.71 -10.72 -4.83
CA VAL A 93 -5.72 -10.07 -6.15
C VAL A 93 -7.16 -9.89 -6.61
N MET A 94 -7.55 -8.66 -6.89
CA MET A 94 -8.90 -8.27 -7.30
C MET A 94 -8.87 -7.66 -8.69
N GLU A 95 -9.93 -7.87 -9.46
CA GLU A 95 -10.12 -7.26 -10.77
C GLU A 95 -11.00 -6.02 -10.67
N TYR A 96 -10.50 -4.90 -11.17
CA TYR A 96 -11.23 -3.64 -11.29
C TYR A 96 -12.06 -3.65 -12.60
N PRO A 97 -13.29 -3.11 -12.65
CA PRO A 97 -13.93 -2.32 -11.59
C PRO A 97 -14.75 -3.15 -10.60
N ASP A 98 -14.97 -4.43 -10.84
CA ASP A 98 -15.94 -5.23 -10.06
C ASP A 98 -15.42 -5.68 -8.70
N LEU A 99 -14.11 -5.52 -8.43
CA LEU A 99 -13.40 -5.98 -7.23
C LEU A 99 -13.56 -7.48 -6.94
N VAL A 100 -13.95 -8.24 -7.95
CA VAL A 100 -14.03 -9.69 -7.83
C VAL A 100 -12.64 -10.26 -7.62
N SER A 101 -12.50 -11.09 -6.59
CA SER A 101 -11.26 -11.81 -6.33
C SER A 101 -10.95 -12.77 -7.49
N ILE A 102 -9.78 -12.62 -8.09
CA ILE A 102 -9.27 -13.57 -9.09
C ILE A 102 -8.34 -14.61 -8.47
N GLY A 103 -7.96 -14.42 -7.20
CA GLY A 103 -7.21 -15.41 -6.44
C GLY A 103 -6.48 -14.83 -5.24
N ARG A 104 -6.01 -15.74 -4.39
CA ARG A 104 -5.25 -15.45 -3.18
C ARG A 104 -4.01 -16.33 -3.12
N THR A 105 -2.86 -15.69 -2.89
CA THR A 105 -1.61 -16.39 -2.58
C THR A 105 -1.42 -16.45 -1.07
N THR A 106 -1.01 -17.60 -0.56
CA THR A 106 -0.69 -17.84 0.87
C THR A 106 0.70 -18.44 1.00
N GLY A 107 1.17 -18.65 2.24
CA GLY A 107 2.48 -19.26 2.49
C GLY A 107 3.58 -18.25 2.80
N PHE A 108 3.23 -16.98 2.97
CA PHE A 108 4.12 -15.94 3.50
C PHE A 108 4.31 -16.08 5.02
N GLY A 109 5.26 -15.33 5.59
CA GLY A 109 5.43 -15.20 7.04
C GLY A 109 4.70 -13.97 7.59
N SER A 110 5.09 -12.80 7.13
CA SER A 110 4.48 -11.51 7.45
C SER A 110 4.68 -10.57 6.25
N PRO A 111 3.88 -10.72 5.18
CA PRO A 111 4.05 -9.96 3.94
C PRO A 111 3.72 -8.48 4.17
N ARG A 112 4.44 -7.59 3.46
CA ARG A 112 4.36 -6.13 3.67
C ARG A 112 3.83 -5.38 2.45
N HIS A 113 4.51 -5.47 1.33
CA HIS A 113 4.16 -4.77 0.11
C HIS A 113 4.23 -5.69 -1.11
N ALA A 114 3.51 -5.31 -2.16
CA ALA A 114 3.55 -5.96 -3.46
C ALA A 114 4.00 -4.98 -4.55
N MET A 115 4.72 -5.49 -5.55
CA MET A 115 5.16 -4.75 -6.74
C MET A 115 5.01 -5.64 -7.96
N VAL A 116 4.34 -5.13 -9.00
CA VAL A 116 4.24 -5.84 -10.28
C VAL A 116 5.53 -5.61 -11.07
N LEU A 117 6.16 -6.69 -11.49
CA LEU A 117 7.38 -6.71 -12.30
C LEU A 117 7.06 -6.54 -13.79
N GLN A 118 8.05 -6.21 -14.61
CA GLN A 118 7.85 -5.98 -16.06
C GLN A 118 7.24 -7.18 -16.81
N ASN A 119 7.54 -8.42 -16.37
CA ASN A 119 6.96 -9.64 -16.94
C ASN A 119 5.53 -9.93 -16.43
N GLY A 120 5.03 -9.10 -15.51
CA GLY A 120 3.72 -9.19 -14.87
C GLY A 120 3.68 -10.09 -13.62
N ASP A 121 4.77 -10.76 -13.23
CA ASP A 121 4.86 -11.45 -11.94
C ASP A 121 4.82 -10.42 -10.80
N ILE A 122 4.50 -10.87 -9.60
CA ILE A 122 4.34 -10.01 -8.44
C ILE A 122 5.46 -10.30 -7.43
N ALA A 123 6.26 -9.29 -7.11
CA ALA A 123 7.19 -9.37 -5.98
C ALA A 123 6.44 -9.02 -4.69
N VAL A 124 6.68 -9.79 -3.61
CA VAL A 124 6.08 -9.55 -2.28
C VAL A 124 7.18 -9.56 -1.24
N SER A 125 7.36 -8.45 -0.52
CA SER A 125 8.30 -8.38 0.60
C SER A 125 7.71 -9.02 1.86
N ASP A 126 8.56 -9.66 2.67
CA ASP A 126 8.13 -10.44 3.83
C ASP A 126 9.09 -10.30 5.01
N TRP A 127 8.61 -9.74 6.12
CA TRP A 127 9.38 -9.62 7.35
C TRP A 127 9.59 -10.95 8.06
N GLY A 128 8.57 -11.80 8.04
CA GLY A 128 8.56 -13.01 8.84
C GLY A 128 9.66 -14.00 8.43
N ARG A 129 10.16 -13.86 7.21
CA ARG A 129 11.23 -14.75 6.68
C ARG A 129 12.41 -13.99 6.08
N ASN A 130 12.45 -12.67 6.17
CA ASN A 130 13.49 -11.82 5.59
C ASN A 130 13.69 -12.07 4.10
N ARG A 131 12.59 -12.25 3.35
CA ARG A 131 12.59 -12.63 1.93
C ARG A 131 11.77 -11.70 1.08
N VAL A 132 12.09 -11.72 -0.21
CA VAL A 132 11.16 -11.27 -1.25
C VAL A 132 10.72 -12.50 -2.03
N TYR A 133 9.40 -12.67 -2.17
CA TYR A 133 8.79 -13.74 -2.93
C TYR A 133 8.43 -13.27 -4.32
N ARG A 134 8.53 -14.17 -5.31
CA ARG A 134 8.00 -13.99 -6.65
C ARG A 134 6.75 -14.83 -6.81
N VAL A 135 5.63 -14.20 -7.10
CA VAL A 135 4.34 -14.83 -7.35
C VAL A 135 4.04 -14.76 -8.83
N GLY A 136 3.74 -15.88 -9.45
CA GLY A 136 3.45 -15.96 -10.89
C GLY A 136 2.14 -15.26 -11.24
N LYS A 137 2.15 -14.37 -12.24
CA LYS A 137 1.02 -13.52 -12.64
C LYS A 137 -0.29 -14.27 -12.99
N SER A 138 -0.17 -15.49 -13.49
CA SER A 138 -1.32 -16.30 -13.93
C SER A 138 -1.67 -17.40 -12.94
N SER A 139 -0.67 -18.02 -12.32
CA SER A 139 -0.87 -19.10 -11.35
C SER A 139 -1.25 -18.60 -9.97
N LEU A 140 -0.88 -17.36 -9.64
CA LEU A 140 -0.92 -16.79 -8.29
C LEU A 140 -0.26 -17.71 -7.25
N ALA A 141 0.69 -18.54 -7.68
CA ALA A 141 1.51 -19.38 -6.81
C ALA A 141 2.87 -18.71 -6.58
N ILE A 142 3.47 -18.95 -5.42
CA ILE A 142 4.88 -18.61 -5.18
C ILE A 142 5.72 -19.50 -6.11
N VAL A 143 6.48 -18.88 -7.01
CA VAL A 143 7.32 -19.55 -8.01
C VAL A 143 8.79 -19.42 -7.70
N ASP A 144 9.18 -18.42 -6.90
CA ASP A 144 10.57 -18.16 -6.53
C ASP A 144 10.65 -17.35 -5.23
N SER A 145 11.82 -17.24 -4.63
CA SER A 145 12.11 -16.34 -3.52
C SER A 145 13.60 -16.08 -3.37
N VAL A 146 13.95 -14.89 -2.92
CA VAL A 146 15.33 -14.49 -2.64
C VAL A 146 15.46 -13.96 -1.22
N ASP A 147 16.55 -14.32 -0.54
CA ASP A 147 16.86 -13.76 0.78
C ASP A 147 17.29 -12.30 0.61
N ALA A 148 16.66 -11.42 1.38
CA ALA A 148 17.04 -10.03 1.51
C ALA A 148 17.62 -9.78 2.91
N ALA A 149 18.06 -8.55 3.18
CA ALA A 149 18.47 -8.17 4.52
C ALA A 149 17.25 -8.12 5.48
N THR A 150 17.44 -7.72 6.72
CA THR A 150 16.40 -7.85 7.76
C THR A 150 15.20 -6.95 7.51
N GLY A 151 14.01 -7.53 7.51
CA GLY A 151 12.74 -6.83 7.39
C GLY A 151 12.52 -6.14 6.04
N PRO A 152 12.47 -6.87 4.92
CA PRO A 152 12.13 -6.30 3.62
C PRO A 152 10.77 -5.62 3.68
N GLU A 153 10.71 -4.34 3.25
CA GLU A 153 9.53 -3.49 3.38
C GLU A 153 9.09 -2.94 2.03
N ALA A 154 9.40 -1.68 1.72
CA ALA A 154 8.99 -1.03 0.49
C ALA A 154 9.73 -1.59 -0.74
N LEU A 155 9.00 -1.63 -1.87
CA LEU A 155 9.47 -2.16 -3.14
C LEU A 155 9.36 -1.09 -4.24
N ILE A 156 10.41 -0.93 -5.04
CA ILE A 156 10.42 -0.09 -6.24
C ILE A 156 11.00 -0.87 -7.41
N ALA A 157 10.32 -0.85 -8.55
CA ALA A 157 10.86 -1.33 -9.82
C ALA A 157 11.55 -0.19 -10.57
N TYR A 158 12.79 -0.42 -11.00
CA TYR A 158 13.56 0.49 -11.87
C TYR A 158 14.31 -0.32 -12.92
N GLN A 159 13.96 -0.11 -14.19
CA GLN A 159 14.48 -0.94 -15.30
C GLN A 159 14.26 -2.45 -14.99
N ASN A 160 15.29 -3.28 -15.10
CA ASN A 160 15.22 -4.71 -14.73
C ASN A 160 15.63 -4.96 -13.27
N GLU A 161 15.49 -4.00 -12.39
CA GLU A 161 15.86 -4.11 -10.98
C GLU A 161 14.65 -3.92 -10.08
N LEU A 162 14.58 -4.70 -9.00
CA LEU A 162 13.69 -4.52 -7.88
C LEU A 162 14.50 -4.03 -6.68
N TRP A 163 14.22 -2.82 -6.23
CA TRP A 163 14.84 -2.18 -5.08
C TRP A 163 13.97 -2.43 -3.85
N VAL A 164 14.58 -2.88 -2.76
CA VAL A 164 13.91 -3.34 -1.54
C VAL A 164 14.50 -2.62 -0.35
N SER A 165 13.73 -1.77 0.36
CA SER A 165 14.18 -1.24 1.64
C SER A 165 14.14 -2.33 2.72
N CYS A 166 15.15 -2.42 3.55
CA CYS A 166 15.25 -3.38 4.64
C CYS A 166 15.11 -2.63 5.97
N SER A 167 13.89 -2.64 6.51
CA SER A 167 13.49 -1.79 7.64
C SER A 167 13.93 -2.32 9.01
N GLY A 168 14.62 -3.45 9.04
CA GLY A 168 14.97 -4.13 10.28
C GLY A 168 13.86 -5.01 10.86
N GLY A 169 12.62 -4.88 10.38
CA GLY A 169 11.48 -5.63 10.94
C GLY A 169 11.31 -5.34 12.43
N TYR A 170 11.60 -6.34 13.26
CA TYR A 170 11.62 -6.19 14.72
C TYR A 170 12.99 -5.80 15.29
N GLY A 171 13.97 -5.51 14.44
CA GLY A 171 15.34 -5.17 14.80
C GLY A 171 15.82 -3.89 14.15
N ILE A 172 17.04 -3.90 13.68
CA ILE A 172 17.71 -2.78 13.00
C ILE A 172 18.32 -3.28 11.70
N ASP A 173 18.13 -2.53 10.62
CA ASP A 173 18.85 -2.64 9.36
C ASP A 173 19.12 -1.25 8.80
N SER A 174 20.00 -1.13 7.82
CA SER A 174 20.35 0.14 7.20
C SER A 174 20.69 -0.02 5.73
N THR A 175 20.00 -0.95 5.05
CA THR A 175 20.31 -1.27 3.66
C THR A 175 19.10 -1.19 2.74
N VAL A 176 19.39 -0.95 1.48
CA VAL A 176 18.48 -1.20 0.36
C VAL A 176 19.08 -2.34 -0.47
N ALA A 177 18.36 -3.45 -0.57
CA ALA A 177 18.74 -4.59 -1.41
C ALA A 177 18.29 -4.33 -2.85
N ILE A 178 19.07 -4.80 -3.83
CA ILE A 178 18.76 -4.71 -5.26
C ILE A 178 18.76 -6.12 -5.83
N ILE A 179 17.64 -6.51 -6.40
CA ILE A 179 17.36 -7.83 -6.97
C ILE A 179 17.21 -7.66 -8.49
N ASP A 180 17.86 -8.52 -9.28
CA ASP A 180 17.58 -8.61 -10.71
C ASP A 180 16.15 -9.16 -10.91
N ALA A 181 15.29 -8.41 -11.59
CA ALA A 181 13.88 -8.76 -11.73
C ALA A 181 13.65 -9.97 -12.67
N SER A 182 14.62 -10.33 -13.53
CA SER A 182 14.52 -11.45 -14.45
C SER A 182 14.98 -12.76 -13.81
N THR A 183 16.20 -12.78 -13.21
CA THR A 183 16.77 -13.97 -12.55
C THR A 183 16.28 -14.15 -11.14
N PHE A 184 15.81 -13.08 -10.51
CA PHE A 184 15.37 -12.98 -9.12
C PHE A 184 16.51 -13.24 -8.10
N ASP A 185 17.73 -12.88 -8.48
CA ASP A 185 18.93 -12.95 -7.64
C ASP A 185 19.22 -11.60 -6.97
N LEU A 186 19.75 -11.63 -5.76
CA LEU A 186 20.31 -10.44 -5.09
C LEU A 186 21.61 -10.04 -5.79
N ILE A 187 21.66 -8.84 -6.37
CA ILE A 187 22.81 -8.37 -7.17
C ILE A 187 23.61 -7.25 -6.50
N ALA A 188 23.02 -6.54 -5.54
CA ALA A 188 23.72 -5.50 -4.79
C ALA A 188 22.97 -5.14 -3.50
N THR A 189 23.69 -4.43 -2.61
CA THR A 189 23.11 -3.74 -1.46
C THR A 189 23.71 -2.34 -1.39
N VAL A 190 22.85 -1.35 -1.02
CA VAL A 190 23.26 0.05 -0.84
C VAL A 190 23.07 0.41 0.62
N PRO A 191 24.12 0.81 1.35
CA PRO A 191 23.98 1.30 2.72
C PRO A 191 23.27 2.67 2.72
N VAL A 192 22.31 2.82 3.66
CA VAL A 192 21.50 4.03 3.83
C VAL A 192 21.40 4.40 5.33
N GLY A 193 20.42 5.21 5.71
CA GLY A 193 20.14 5.47 7.14
C GLY A 193 19.46 4.28 7.83
N ILE A 194 19.32 4.40 9.15
CA ILE A 194 18.75 3.34 10.00
C ILE A 194 17.25 3.16 9.73
N ASN A 195 16.84 1.91 9.59
CA ASN A 195 15.46 1.45 9.37
C ASN A 195 14.77 2.17 8.17
N PRO A 196 15.21 1.89 6.93
CA PRO A 196 14.55 2.41 5.74
C PRO A 196 13.17 1.78 5.58
N THR A 197 12.09 2.55 5.80
CA THR A 197 10.70 2.09 5.84
C THR A 197 9.92 2.33 4.57
N SER A 198 10.28 3.35 3.81
CA SER A 198 9.56 3.68 2.59
C SER A 198 10.46 4.31 1.54
N MET A 199 10.09 4.16 0.27
CA MET A 199 10.85 4.67 -0.86
C MET A 199 9.92 5.22 -1.94
N VAL A 200 10.37 6.27 -2.64
CA VAL A 200 9.74 6.76 -3.87
C VAL A 200 10.80 6.99 -4.94
N ARG A 201 10.38 6.83 -6.20
CA ARG A 201 11.24 7.10 -7.36
C ARG A 201 10.77 8.36 -8.10
N MET A 202 11.71 9.24 -8.41
CA MET A 202 11.49 10.43 -9.23
C MET A 202 12.56 10.47 -10.33
N GLY A 203 12.20 10.05 -11.54
CA GLY A 203 13.15 9.87 -12.63
C GLY A 203 14.17 8.77 -12.34
N ASN A 204 15.46 9.11 -12.35
CA ASN A 204 16.58 8.24 -11.97
C ASN A 204 17.01 8.38 -10.49
N ARG A 205 16.22 9.06 -9.67
CA ARG A 205 16.49 9.25 -8.24
C ARG A 205 15.55 8.41 -7.42
N ILE A 206 16.09 7.67 -6.45
CA ILE A 206 15.32 6.97 -5.41
C ILE A 206 15.53 7.71 -4.10
N TYR A 207 14.44 8.10 -3.48
CA TYR A 207 14.42 8.68 -2.14
C TYR A 207 14.01 7.60 -1.16
N VAL A 208 14.80 7.44 -0.11
CA VAL A 208 14.63 6.42 0.93
C VAL A 208 14.41 7.12 2.25
N LEU A 209 13.26 6.91 2.87
CA LEU A 209 12.95 7.45 4.19
C LEU A 209 13.37 6.43 5.24
N CYS A 210 14.33 6.83 6.09
CA CYS A 210 14.89 6.03 7.15
C CYS A 210 14.33 6.54 8.48
N SER A 211 13.56 5.70 9.20
CA SER A 211 12.83 6.14 10.40
C SER A 211 13.71 6.28 11.65
N GLY A 212 15.00 5.92 11.56
CA GLY A 212 15.86 5.90 12.75
C GLY A 212 15.48 4.77 13.71
N TYR A 213 15.89 4.88 14.96
CA TYR A 213 15.63 3.86 15.98
C TYR A 213 15.53 4.50 17.36
N THR A 214 14.53 4.04 18.15
CA THR A 214 14.42 4.38 19.56
C THR A 214 14.98 3.24 20.39
N ASP A 215 16.00 3.49 21.16
CA ASP A 215 16.60 2.51 22.06
C ASP A 215 15.86 2.47 23.40
N TYR A 216 14.84 1.63 23.49
CA TYR A 216 14.10 1.41 24.73
C TYR A 216 14.91 0.73 25.83
N SER A 217 16.09 0.16 25.50
CA SER A 217 16.99 -0.45 26.49
C SER A 217 17.88 0.57 27.17
N GLY A 218 18.08 1.74 26.55
CA GLY A 218 18.99 2.79 27.01
C GLY A 218 20.48 2.46 26.85
N ALA A 219 20.85 1.32 26.28
CA ALA A 219 22.24 0.86 26.22
C ALA A 219 23.02 1.40 25.01
N GLY A 220 22.36 1.61 23.90
CA GLY A 220 22.97 2.03 22.63
C GLY A 220 22.66 3.45 22.17
N GLY A 221 21.64 4.05 22.77
CA GLY A 221 21.12 5.37 22.44
C GLY A 221 20.30 5.42 21.15
N ASP A 222 19.47 6.45 21.04
CA ASP A 222 18.64 6.71 19.88
C ASP A 222 19.46 6.95 18.60
N ARG A 223 18.90 6.61 17.45
CA ARG A 223 19.44 6.90 16.12
C ARG A 223 18.48 7.81 15.38
N ALA A 224 18.99 8.93 14.86
CA ALA A 224 18.19 9.87 14.11
C ALA A 224 17.63 9.28 12.81
N ALA A 225 16.46 9.75 12.45
CA ALA A 225 15.89 9.50 11.13
C ALA A 225 16.61 10.30 10.05
N SER A 226 16.43 9.92 8.79
CA SER A 226 16.94 10.67 7.64
C SER A 226 16.16 10.38 6.37
N LEU A 227 16.27 11.29 5.40
CA LEU A 227 15.88 11.06 4.01
C LEU A 227 17.17 10.93 3.18
N VAL A 228 17.34 9.81 2.50
CA VAL A 228 18.52 9.51 1.67
C VAL A 228 18.13 9.57 0.19
N ARG A 229 18.97 10.18 -0.64
CA ARG A 229 18.80 10.19 -2.09
C ARG A 229 19.87 9.33 -2.77
N ILE A 230 19.43 8.40 -3.60
CA ILE A 230 20.29 7.51 -4.37
C ILE A 230 20.10 7.82 -5.87
N ASP A 231 21.18 7.84 -6.63
CA ASP A 231 21.12 7.75 -8.09
C ASP A 231 20.92 6.28 -8.49
N ALA A 232 19.78 5.98 -9.11
CA ALA A 232 19.42 4.60 -9.44
C ALA A 232 20.29 3.97 -10.53
N THR A 233 20.95 4.79 -11.37
CA THR A 233 21.83 4.29 -12.43
C THR A 233 23.18 3.85 -11.89
N THR A 234 23.75 4.64 -10.98
CA THR A 234 25.08 4.39 -10.40
C THR A 234 25.01 3.67 -9.07
N ARG A 235 23.82 3.58 -8.44
CA ARG A 235 23.55 3.06 -7.10
C ARG A 235 24.27 3.87 -6.00
N ALA A 236 24.76 5.05 -6.32
CA ALA A 236 25.50 5.91 -5.37
C ALA A 236 24.52 6.73 -4.52
N VAL A 237 24.76 6.81 -3.22
CA VAL A 237 24.12 7.78 -2.33
C VAL A 237 24.63 9.17 -2.72
N THR A 238 23.73 10.08 -3.11
CA THR A 238 24.06 11.42 -3.61
C THR A 238 23.68 12.52 -2.64
N ALA A 239 22.85 12.25 -1.63
CA ALA A 239 22.54 13.13 -0.54
C ALA A 239 21.98 12.35 0.67
N ASN A 240 22.17 12.95 1.86
CA ASN A 240 21.56 12.48 3.11
C ASN A 240 21.09 13.72 3.89
N TYR A 241 19.79 13.73 4.23
CA TYR A 241 19.13 14.82 4.94
C TYR A 241 18.71 14.28 6.33
N PRO A 242 19.51 14.50 7.38
CA PRO A 242 19.15 14.03 8.73
C PRO A 242 17.95 14.81 9.27
N ALA A 243 17.04 14.11 9.95
CA ALA A 243 15.92 14.74 10.64
C ALA A 243 16.40 15.68 11.75
N VAL A 244 15.65 16.77 11.98
CA VAL A 244 15.98 17.76 12.99
C VAL A 244 15.79 17.21 14.40
N GLY A 245 14.73 16.42 14.61
CA GLY A 245 14.43 15.81 15.91
C GLY A 245 14.94 14.37 15.99
N ILE A 246 15.71 14.05 17.02
CA ILE A 246 16.19 12.67 17.24
C ILE A 246 15.06 11.68 17.52
N ALA A 247 13.92 12.15 18.00
CA ALA A 247 12.73 11.35 18.30
C ALA A 247 11.81 11.16 17.09
N ASP A 248 12.05 11.83 15.97
CA ASP A 248 11.24 11.66 14.75
C ASP A 248 11.33 10.22 14.24
N ARG A 249 10.18 9.64 13.93
CA ARG A 249 10.06 8.27 13.38
C ARG A 249 9.23 8.31 12.10
N PRO A 250 9.76 8.92 11.03
CA PRO A 250 9.01 9.19 9.82
C PRO A 250 8.67 7.91 9.05
N THR A 251 7.48 7.92 8.44
CA THR A 251 6.94 6.82 7.64
C THR A 251 6.17 7.34 6.43
N ARG A 252 5.73 6.44 5.54
CA ARG A 252 4.78 6.71 4.46
C ARG A 252 5.28 7.76 3.46
N LEU A 253 6.53 7.67 3.01
CA LEU A 253 7.04 8.54 1.95
C LEU A 253 6.21 8.39 0.66
N GLN A 254 5.72 9.50 0.16
CA GLN A 254 4.94 9.64 -1.06
C GLN A 254 5.50 10.75 -1.95
N SER A 255 5.10 10.81 -3.21
CA SER A 255 5.45 11.89 -4.13
C SER A 255 4.37 12.12 -5.17
N ASP A 256 4.14 13.37 -5.53
CA ASP A 256 3.35 13.77 -6.70
C ASP A 256 4.20 13.85 -8.00
N GLY A 257 5.44 13.36 -7.96
CA GLY A 257 6.41 13.46 -9.06
C GLY A 257 7.26 14.74 -9.03
N GLN A 258 6.93 15.72 -8.20
CA GLN A 258 7.66 16.98 -8.04
C GLN A 258 8.05 17.27 -6.58
N ILE A 259 7.22 16.89 -5.64
CA ILE A 259 7.38 17.15 -4.21
C ILE A 259 7.35 15.81 -3.46
N LEU A 260 8.06 15.75 -2.34
CA LEU A 260 8.08 14.64 -1.39
C LEU A 260 7.17 14.94 -0.21
N TYR A 261 6.44 13.94 0.26
CA TYR A 261 5.55 14.01 1.41
C TYR A 261 5.76 12.79 2.29
N TRP A 262 5.69 12.94 3.61
CA TRP A 262 5.75 11.82 4.56
C TRP A 262 5.12 12.19 5.89
N ILE A 263 4.85 11.20 6.72
CA ILE A 263 4.37 11.39 8.09
C ILE A 263 5.59 11.45 9.02
N ARG A 264 5.70 12.49 9.87
CA ARG A 264 6.82 12.68 10.78
C ARG A 264 6.88 11.64 11.90
N ASP A 265 5.70 11.22 12.37
CA ASP A 265 5.53 10.21 13.41
C ASP A 265 4.56 9.13 12.89
N GLY A 266 4.89 7.87 13.06
CA GLY A 266 4.12 6.75 12.51
C GLY A 266 2.74 6.52 13.09
N TYR A 267 2.36 7.21 14.19
CA TYR A 267 1.06 7.00 14.84
C TYR A 267 0.09 8.17 14.61
N THR A 268 0.41 9.37 15.06
CA THR A 268 -0.49 10.52 15.00
C THR A 268 0.19 11.77 14.46
N GLY A 269 1.22 11.57 13.67
CA GLY A 269 2.14 12.61 13.26
C GLY A 269 1.58 13.60 12.26
N ASP A 270 2.39 14.59 12.04
CA ASP A 270 2.17 15.64 11.08
C ASP A 270 2.62 15.21 9.69
N VAL A 271 2.02 15.76 8.64
CA VAL A 271 2.49 15.57 7.27
C VAL A 271 3.60 16.58 6.98
N MET A 272 4.77 16.07 6.66
CA MET A 272 5.92 16.83 6.19
C MET A 272 5.89 16.96 4.67
N ARG A 273 6.51 18.03 4.17
CA ARG A 273 6.61 18.32 2.73
C ARG A 273 7.98 18.88 2.39
N MET A 274 8.59 18.38 1.30
CA MET A 274 9.92 18.81 0.88
C MET A 274 10.04 18.93 -0.64
N ASP A 275 10.55 20.04 -1.12
CA ASP A 275 11.04 20.15 -2.49
C ASP A 275 12.33 19.31 -2.62
N PRO A 276 12.46 18.43 -3.63
CA PRO A 276 13.66 17.61 -3.84
C PRO A 276 14.95 18.41 -4.10
N THR A 277 14.84 19.70 -4.41
CA THR A 277 15.97 20.61 -4.57
C THR A 277 16.40 21.28 -3.27
N ALA A 278 15.61 21.14 -2.18
CA ALA A 278 15.97 21.66 -0.87
C ALA A 278 17.27 21.01 -0.36
N LEU A 279 18.01 21.75 0.46
CA LEU A 279 19.29 21.30 1.01
C LEU A 279 19.13 20.65 2.38
N ASP A 280 18.01 20.91 3.07
CA ASP A 280 17.80 20.52 4.46
C ASP A 280 16.46 19.78 4.64
N TYR A 281 16.40 18.93 5.65
CA TYR A 281 15.18 18.28 6.12
C TYR A 281 14.23 19.36 6.70
N PRO A 282 12.93 19.35 6.37
CA PRO A 282 11.99 20.37 6.84
C PRO A 282 11.82 20.30 8.37
N ALA A 283 11.89 21.46 9.02
CA ALA A 283 11.73 21.57 10.48
C ALA A 283 10.26 21.66 10.93
N PHE A 284 9.36 22.09 10.05
CA PHE A 284 7.95 22.34 10.37
C PHE A 284 7.03 21.51 9.50
N PRO A 285 5.89 21.05 10.04
CA PRO A 285 4.90 20.32 9.27
C PRO A 285 4.18 21.23 8.26
N TRP A 286 3.71 20.60 7.19
CA TRP A 286 2.85 21.24 6.20
C TRP A 286 1.37 21.10 6.55
N ILE A 287 0.94 19.92 7.04
CA ILE A 287 -0.38 19.68 7.62
C ILE A 287 -0.19 19.10 9.02
N GLY A 288 -0.86 19.65 10.01
CA GLY A 288 -0.72 19.23 11.41
C GLY A 288 -1.70 18.12 11.79
N GLY A 289 -1.19 17.08 12.41
CA GLY A 289 -1.90 16.08 13.21
C GLY A 289 -2.75 15.04 12.49
N GLY A 290 -2.91 13.88 13.15
CA GLY A 290 -3.85 12.83 12.78
C GLY A 290 -3.46 11.98 11.58
N ALA A 291 -2.24 12.05 11.06
CA ALA A 291 -1.80 11.22 9.96
C ALA A 291 -1.27 9.86 10.45
N TYR A 292 -1.92 8.79 10.06
CA TYR A 292 -1.44 7.41 10.18
C TYR A 292 -1.07 6.82 8.82
N GLY A 293 -1.91 7.04 7.81
CA GLY A 293 -1.65 6.71 6.42
C GLY A 293 -1.62 7.94 5.53
N LEU A 294 -1.02 7.82 4.36
CA LEU A 294 -0.87 8.90 3.40
C LEU A 294 -0.99 8.36 1.98
N TYR A 295 -1.75 9.07 1.15
CA TYR A 295 -1.75 8.88 -0.29
C TYR A 295 -1.68 10.24 -0.98
N VAL A 296 -0.87 10.34 -2.02
CA VAL A 296 -0.75 11.53 -2.86
C VAL A 296 -1.13 11.16 -4.27
N ASP A 297 -2.14 11.84 -4.82
CA ASP A 297 -2.54 11.65 -6.20
C ASP A 297 -1.61 12.42 -7.14
N PRO A 298 -0.85 11.74 -8.00
CA PRO A 298 0.09 12.43 -8.90
C PRO A 298 -0.60 13.23 -10.01
N ALA A 299 -1.88 12.97 -10.30
CA ALA A 299 -2.62 13.65 -11.35
C ALA A 299 -3.18 15.00 -10.89
N THR A 300 -3.81 15.03 -9.72
CA THR A 300 -4.39 16.25 -9.13
C THR A 300 -3.45 16.94 -8.16
N ARG A 301 -2.47 16.23 -7.64
CA ARG A 301 -1.56 16.63 -6.56
C ARG A 301 -2.28 16.81 -5.22
N ASP A 302 -3.47 16.27 -5.08
CA ASP A 302 -4.19 16.25 -3.83
C ASP A 302 -3.57 15.24 -2.86
N VAL A 303 -3.62 15.57 -1.59
CA VAL A 303 -3.05 14.76 -0.52
C VAL A 303 -4.17 14.22 0.35
N PHE A 304 -4.23 12.91 0.49
CA PHE A 304 -5.20 12.21 1.32
C PHE A 304 -4.51 11.75 2.60
N VAL A 305 -4.95 12.31 3.72
CA VAL A 305 -4.48 11.97 5.06
C VAL A 305 -5.45 10.96 5.65
N LEU A 306 -4.94 9.80 6.03
CA LEU A 306 -5.71 8.71 6.60
C LEU A 306 -5.50 8.72 8.11
N ASP A 307 -6.57 9.02 8.88
CA ASP A 307 -6.55 9.17 10.32
C ASP A 307 -7.14 7.92 10.99
N ALA A 308 -6.30 7.20 11.74
CA ALA A 308 -6.70 5.99 12.45
C ALA A 308 -7.42 6.28 13.78
N LYS A 309 -7.51 7.55 14.19
CA LYS A 309 -8.11 7.98 15.46
C LYS A 309 -7.54 7.18 16.65
N ASP A 310 -8.37 6.39 17.32
CA ASP A 310 -8.01 5.58 18.48
C ASP A 310 -7.65 4.12 18.15
N PHE A 311 -7.53 3.78 16.87
CA PHE A 311 -7.25 2.43 16.36
C PHE A 311 -8.34 1.37 16.66
N GLN A 312 -9.51 1.78 17.10
CA GLN A 312 -10.64 0.90 17.42
C GLN A 312 -11.92 1.29 16.70
N GLN A 313 -12.22 2.60 16.62
CA GLN A 313 -13.34 3.11 15.85
C GLN A 313 -12.98 3.28 14.37
N ASN A 314 -14.01 3.52 13.55
CA ASN A 314 -13.82 3.92 12.17
C ASN A 314 -12.95 5.16 12.07
N GLY A 315 -11.98 5.10 11.17
CA GLY A 315 -11.08 6.20 10.85
C GLY A 315 -11.73 7.26 9.97
N GLU A 316 -10.92 8.18 9.54
CA GLU A 316 -11.32 9.25 8.62
C GLU A 316 -10.29 9.41 7.51
N VAL A 317 -10.73 9.73 6.31
CA VAL A 317 -9.87 10.21 5.23
C VAL A 317 -10.16 11.67 4.96
N ARG A 318 -9.11 12.51 4.95
CA ARG A 318 -9.19 13.94 4.69
C ARG A 318 -8.43 14.28 3.40
N ARG A 319 -9.11 14.90 2.44
CA ARG A 319 -8.53 15.34 1.17
C ARG A 319 -8.11 16.80 1.28
N TYR A 320 -6.83 17.05 1.00
CA TYR A 320 -6.25 18.39 0.98
C TYR A 320 -5.79 18.75 -0.42
N SER A 321 -5.97 20.02 -0.81
CA SER A 321 -5.38 20.55 -2.03
C SER A 321 -3.84 20.62 -1.91
N PHE A 322 -3.16 20.77 -3.04
CA PHE A 322 -1.72 21.06 -3.08
C PHE A 322 -1.30 22.28 -2.21
N ALA A 323 -2.21 23.24 -2.00
CA ALA A 323 -1.97 24.40 -1.12
C ALA A 323 -2.14 24.08 0.39
N GLY A 324 -2.55 22.87 0.76
CA GLY A 324 -2.80 22.46 2.15
C GLY A 324 -4.16 22.85 2.68
N GLN A 325 -5.11 23.21 1.81
CA GLN A 325 -6.48 23.51 2.21
C GLN A 325 -7.31 22.23 2.21
N LEU A 326 -8.05 21.97 3.29
CA LEU A 326 -9.01 20.89 3.37
C LEU A 326 -10.11 21.08 2.32
N ILE A 327 -10.30 20.09 1.45
CA ILE A 327 -11.34 20.08 0.39
C ILE A 327 -12.57 19.34 0.89
N SER A 328 -12.37 18.10 1.39
CA SER A 328 -13.45 17.23 1.85
C SER A 328 -12.92 16.18 2.81
N SER A 329 -13.82 15.51 3.52
CA SER A 329 -13.49 14.34 4.33
C SER A 329 -14.59 13.30 4.26
N ALA A 330 -14.23 12.05 4.54
CA ALA A 330 -15.14 10.92 4.56
C ALA A 330 -14.73 9.90 5.64
N GLU A 331 -15.71 9.12 6.10
CA GLU A 331 -15.43 8.01 7.00
C GLU A 331 -14.74 6.86 6.24
N ALA A 332 -13.71 6.28 6.84
CA ALA A 332 -13.04 5.07 6.40
C ALA A 332 -13.30 3.94 7.41
N GLY A 333 -12.80 2.73 7.12
CA GLY A 333 -12.84 1.64 8.09
C GLY A 333 -11.84 1.83 9.23
N VAL A 334 -11.73 0.82 10.10
CA VAL A 334 -10.84 0.86 11.28
C VAL A 334 -9.37 0.80 10.84
N VAL A 335 -8.57 1.77 11.27
CA VAL A 335 -7.13 1.91 10.95
C VAL A 335 -6.88 2.01 9.42
N PRO A 336 -7.32 3.09 8.76
CA PRO A 336 -7.00 3.30 7.35
C PRO A 336 -5.50 3.57 7.18
N THR A 337 -4.81 2.75 6.36
CA THR A 337 -3.34 2.73 6.34
C THR A 337 -2.73 3.12 5.00
N THR A 338 -3.33 2.74 3.90
CA THR A 338 -2.84 3.03 2.55
C THR A 338 -3.99 3.10 1.56
N ALA A 339 -3.78 3.78 0.45
CA ALA A 339 -4.80 3.92 -0.57
C ALA A 339 -4.21 3.89 -1.99
N VAL A 340 -5.08 3.66 -2.96
CA VAL A 340 -4.79 3.80 -4.39
C VAL A 340 -5.98 4.47 -5.08
N TRP A 341 -5.70 5.30 -6.07
CA TRP A 341 -6.73 5.86 -6.95
C TRP A 341 -6.90 4.95 -8.17
N MET A 342 -8.15 4.62 -8.51
CA MET A 342 -8.51 3.93 -9.75
C MET A 342 -9.36 4.84 -10.62
N PRO A 343 -9.08 4.89 -11.95
CA PRO A 343 -9.75 5.80 -12.89
C PRO A 343 -11.19 5.40 -13.25
#